data_155d24f706e8bcfd0327ee0b5dd8c4ee
#
_entry.id   155d24f706e8bcfd0327ee0b5dd8c4ee
#
_cell.length_a   1.000
_cell.length_b   1.000
_cell.length_c   1.000
_cell.angle_alpha   90.00
_cell.angle_beta   90.00
_cell.angle_gamma   90.00
#
_symmetry.space_group_name_H-M   'P 1'
#
loop_
_entity.id
_entity.type
_entity.pdbx_description
1 polymer ?
#
loop_
_entity_poly.entity_id
_entity_poly.type
_entity_poly.pdbx_seq_one_letter_code
_entity_poly.pdbx_strand_id
1 'polypeptide(L)'
;RVDRRQRQMCIRDRDNTPPIKISGNLNLSGISYEMPIASAQVKSAILFASLNAKGKTLITEPLSTRNHTELMFKQLGLDIEMNGNKINFNGQNEFEGIKFKVPGDFSSAAFLIVAALITPDSSILIKDVGLNSTRIALLEVLKSMNANIEINNKRKVGEEDIGDCLLYTSDAADDLL
;
A
#
# COMPACT_ATOMS: atom_id res chain seq x y z
N ARG A 1 -2.41 26.69 -8.77
CA ARG A 1 -1.16 25.91 -8.85
C ARG A 1 -1.54 24.45 -8.84
N VAL A 2 -1.74 23.88 -10.02
CA VAL A 2 -1.99 22.43 -10.15
C VAL A 2 -0.69 21.72 -9.83
N ASP A 3 -0.78 20.83 -8.86
CA ASP A 3 0.34 20.22 -8.19
C ASP A 3 1.24 19.44 -9.17
N ARG A 4 2.56 19.53 -8.99
CA ARG A 4 3.57 18.80 -9.78
C ARG A 4 3.33 17.28 -9.83
N ARG A 5 2.68 16.70 -8.82
CA ARG A 5 2.33 15.27 -8.79
C ARG A 5 1.29 14.89 -9.84
N GLN A 6 0.24 15.67 -10.04
CA GLN A 6 -0.74 15.41 -11.11
C GLN A 6 -0.11 15.54 -12.49
N ARG A 7 0.84 16.47 -12.68
CA ARG A 7 1.57 16.58 -13.93
C ARG A 7 2.41 15.34 -14.24
N GLN A 8 3.05 14.71 -13.26
CA GLN A 8 3.84 13.49 -13.48
C GLN A 8 3.01 12.26 -13.79
N MET A 9 1.80 12.13 -13.26
CA MET A 9 0.89 11.02 -13.59
C MET A 9 0.27 11.14 -14.99
N CYS A 10 0.13 12.35 -15.51
CA CYS A 10 -0.44 12.63 -16.83
C CYS A 10 0.60 12.75 -17.97
N ILE A 11 1.90 12.67 -17.67
CA ILE A 11 3.02 12.96 -18.61
C ILE A 11 3.48 11.72 -19.40
N ARG A 12 2.67 10.69 -19.63
CA ARG A 12 3.11 9.50 -20.38
C ARG A 12 2.28 9.17 -21.59
N ASP A 13 1.70 10.14 -22.21
CA ASP A 13 1.19 10.07 -23.54
C ASP A 13 2.29 10.50 -24.53
N ARG A 14 2.12 10.25 -25.83
CA ARG A 14 3.15 10.53 -26.85
C ARG A 14 3.68 11.96 -26.81
N ASP A 15 2.84 12.91 -26.40
CA ASP A 15 3.16 14.33 -26.30
C ASP A 15 3.35 14.80 -24.85
N ASN A 16 3.37 13.87 -23.88
CA ASN A 16 3.45 14.18 -22.45
C ASN A 16 2.36 15.15 -21.94
N THR A 17 1.21 15.17 -22.59
CA THR A 17 0.08 16.04 -22.24
C THR A 17 -1.24 15.27 -22.20
N PRO A 18 -2.19 15.60 -21.29
CA PRO A 18 -3.54 15.08 -21.32
C PRO A 18 -4.34 15.70 -22.51
N PRO A 19 -5.43 15.05 -22.99
CA PRO A 19 -6.06 13.87 -22.40
C PRO A 19 -5.44 12.55 -22.85
N ILE A 20 -5.47 11.53 -21.96
CA ILE A 20 -5.08 10.16 -22.30
C ILE A 20 -6.24 9.49 -23.02
N LYS A 21 -6.02 8.98 -24.24
CA LYS A 21 -6.98 8.18 -25.00
C LYS A 21 -6.62 6.71 -24.89
N ILE A 22 -7.53 5.90 -24.31
CA ILE A 22 -7.36 4.46 -24.20
C ILE A 22 -8.39 3.80 -25.12
N SER A 23 -7.90 2.97 -26.05
CA SER A 23 -8.75 2.11 -26.87
C SER A 23 -8.86 0.73 -26.22
N GLY A 24 -10.08 0.31 -25.90
CA GLY A 24 -10.33 -1.01 -25.29
C GLY A 24 -9.93 -2.14 -26.23
N ASN A 25 -9.46 -3.25 -25.65
CA ASN A 25 -9.19 -4.49 -26.36
C ASN A 25 -9.79 -5.66 -25.56
N LEU A 26 -10.69 -6.41 -26.16
CA LEU A 26 -11.35 -7.58 -25.55
C LEU A 26 -10.46 -8.83 -25.55
N ASN A 27 -9.36 -8.83 -26.27
CA ASN A 27 -8.44 -9.97 -26.41
C ASN A 27 -7.10 -9.70 -25.75
N LEU A 28 -7.12 -9.32 -24.47
CA LEU A 28 -5.89 -9.18 -23.71
C LEU A 28 -5.27 -10.56 -23.45
N SER A 29 -3.94 -10.61 -23.55
CA SER A 29 -3.14 -11.80 -23.21
C SER A 29 -2.24 -11.50 -22.02
N GLY A 30 -2.00 -12.50 -21.19
CA GLY A 30 -1.00 -12.41 -20.13
C GLY A 30 0.38 -12.10 -20.69
N ILE A 31 1.18 -11.39 -19.92
CA ILE A 31 2.52 -10.91 -20.31
C ILE A 31 3.56 -11.22 -19.25
N SER A 32 4.81 -11.30 -19.66
CA SER A 32 5.95 -11.19 -18.76
C SER A 32 6.48 -9.75 -18.83
N TYR A 33 6.43 -9.05 -17.71
CA TYR A 33 6.81 -7.63 -17.65
C TYR A 33 7.83 -7.39 -16.54
N GLU A 34 9.00 -6.96 -16.94
CA GLU A 34 10.04 -6.48 -16.03
C GLU A 34 9.88 -4.97 -15.85
N MET A 35 9.59 -4.55 -14.63
CA MET A 35 9.38 -3.15 -14.33
C MET A 35 10.71 -2.39 -14.31
N PRO A 36 10.87 -1.34 -15.11
CA PRO A 36 12.10 -0.55 -15.12
C PRO A 36 12.30 0.28 -13.85
N ILE A 37 11.20 0.58 -13.16
CA ILE A 37 11.18 1.39 -11.95
C ILE A 37 10.17 0.77 -10.97
N ALA A 38 10.52 0.71 -9.69
CA ALA A 38 9.62 0.26 -8.63
C ALA A 38 8.41 1.19 -8.50
N SER A 39 7.21 0.69 -8.82
CA SER A 39 5.96 1.45 -8.77
C SER A 39 4.78 0.56 -8.48
N ALA A 40 4.24 0.65 -7.26
CA ALA A 40 3.03 -0.07 -6.88
C ALA A 40 1.83 0.30 -7.77
N GLN A 41 1.76 1.52 -8.29
CA GLN A 41 0.68 1.97 -9.16
C GLN A 41 0.71 1.29 -10.53
N VAL A 42 1.90 1.19 -11.14
CA VAL A 42 2.08 0.48 -12.42
C VAL A 42 1.80 -1.00 -12.25
N LYS A 43 2.32 -1.61 -11.20
CA LYS A 43 2.03 -3.01 -10.84
C LYS A 43 0.53 -3.26 -10.70
N SER A 44 -0.17 -2.44 -9.91
CA SER A 44 -1.61 -2.56 -9.72
C SER A 44 -2.39 -2.39 -11.02
N ALA A 45 -1.99 -1.45 -11.89
CA ALA A 45 -2.63 -1.26 -13.19
C ALA A 45 -2.49 -2.51 -14.08
N ILE A 46 -1.32 -3.15 -14.09
CA ILE A 46 -1.09 -4.39 -14.83
C ILE A 46 -1.91 -5.54 -14.25
N LEU A 47 -1.96 -5.68 -12.92
CA LEU A 47 -2.77 -6.70 -12.24
C LEU A 47 -4.26 -6.55 -12.57
N PHE A 48 -4.82 -5.33 -12.49
CA PHE A 48 -6.20 -5.09 -12.87
C PHE A 48 -6.48 -5.36 -14.34
N ALA A 49 -5.57 -4.98 -15.25
CA ALA A 49 -5.71 -5.31 -16.66
C ALA A 49 -5.67 -6.83 -16.91
N SER A 50 -4.87 -7.55 -16.13
CA SER A 50 -4.71 -9.00 -16.27
C SER A 50 -5.91 -9.81 -15.76
N LEU A 51 -6.86 -9.22 -15.02
CA LEU A 51 -8.13 -9.89 -14.68
C LEU A 51 -8.86 -10.40 -15.93
N ASN A 52 -8.83 -9.64 -17.02
CA ASN A 52 -9.47 -10.01 -18.29
C ASN A 52 -8.49 -10.58 -19.32
N ALA A 53 -7.24 -10.83 -18.96
CA ALA A 53 -6.25 -11.35 -19.87
C ALA A 53 -6.32 -12.88 -19.91
N LYS A 54 -6.12 -13.46 -21.12
CA LYS A 54 -5.98 -14.91 -21.28
C LYS A 54 -4.55 -15.32 -20.97
N GLY A 55 -4.40 -16.30 -20.09
CA GLY A 55 -3.09 -16.85 -19.71
C GLY A 55 -2.44 -16.10 -18.54
N LYS A 56 -1.19 -16.46 -18.30
CA LYS A 56 -0.42 -16.04 -17.14
C LYS A 56 0.26 -14.68 -17.33
N THR A 57 0.12 -13.80 -16.35
CA THR A 57 0.88 -12.56 -16.23
C THR A 57 1.96 -12.72 -15.17
N LEU A 58 3.21 -12.44 -15.54
CA LEU A 58 4.37 -12.40 -14.66
C LEU A 58 4.87 -10.96 -14.55
N ILE A 59 4.91 -10.42 -13.35
CA ILE A 59 5.50 -9.10 -13.08
C ILE A 59 6.75 -9.31 -12.24
N THR A 60 7.86 -8.68 -12.66
CA THR A 60 9.10 -8.64 -11.89
C THR A 60 9.38 -7.19 -11.49
N GLU A 61 9.45 -6.93 -10.19
CA GLU A 61 9.79 -5.61 -9.65
C GLU A 61 11.30 -5.50 -9.41
N PRO A 62 11.95 -4.36 -9.67
CA PRO A 62 13.35 -4.16 -9.30
C PRO A 62 13.56 -4.11 -7.78
N LEU A 63 12.57 -3.60 -7.05
CA LEU A 63 12.46 -3.58 -5.59
C LEU A 63 11.00 -3.81 -5.23
N SER A 64 10.74 -4.56 -4.16
CA SER A 64 9.38 -4.82 -3.68
C SER A 64 8.69 -3.51 -3.33
N THR A 65 7.47 -3.34 -3.85
CA THR A 65 6.61 -2.20 -3.56
C THR A 65 5.41 -2.61 -2.71
N ARG A 66 4.52 -1.66 -2.40
CA ARG A 66 3.28 -1.92 -1.66
C ARG A 66 2.47 -3.04 -2.33
N ASN A 67 1.98 -3.97 -1.52
CA ASN A 67 1.31 -5.20 -1.99
C ASN A 67 -0.19 -5.27 -1.68
N HIS A 68 -0.84 -4.12 -1.47
CA HIS A 68 -2.28 -4.09 -1.14
C HIS A 68 -3.16 -4.72 -2.22
N THR A 69 -2.82 -4.53 -3.50
CA THR A 69 -3.59 -5.12 -4.61
C THR A 69 -3.48 -6.63 -4.61
N GLU A 70 -2.28 -7.16 -4.37
CA GLU A 70 -2.03 -8.60 -4.29
C GLU A 70 -2.78 -9.23 -3.11
N LEU A 71 -2.76 -8.57 -1.95
CA LEU A 71 -3.50 -9.02 -0.77
C LEU A 71 -5.02 -8.98 -1.02
N MET A 72 -5.51 -7.95 -1.69
CA MET A 72 -6.92 -7.85 -2.08
C MET A 72 -7.31 -8.97 -3.06
N PHE A 73 -6.47 -9.25 -4.08
CA PHE A 73 -6.71 -10.36 -5.02
C PHE A 73 -6.77 -11.70 -4.29
N LYS A 74 -5.85 -11.91 -3.35
CA LYS A 74 -5.82 -13.11 -2.52
C LYS A 74 -7.09 -13.27 -1.67
N GLN A 75 -7.55 -12.17 -1.08
CA GLN A 75 -8.79 -12.15 -0.30
C GLN A 75 -10.04 -12.43 -1.16
N LEU A 76 -10.02 -12.04 -2.44
CA LEU A 76 -11.07 -12.35 -3.41
C LEU A 76 -10.99 -13.80 -3.93
N GLY A 77 -10.03 -14.61 -3.45
CA GLY A 77 -9.84 -15.99 -3.89
C GLY A 77 -9.21 -16.13 -5.28
N LEU A 78 -8.60 -15.06 -5.78
CA LEU A 78 -7.91 -15.08 -7.07
C LEU A 78 -6.56 -15.79 -6.97
N ASP A 79 -6.20 -16.52 -8.03
CA ASP A 79 -4.94 -17.29 -8.12
C ASP A 79 -3.74 -16.39 -8.35
N ILE A 80 -3.27 -15.76 -7.28
CA ILE A 80 -2.11 -14.88 -7.27
C ILE A 80 -1.00 -15.43 -6.36
N GLU A 81 0.19 -15.53 -6.89
CA GLU A 81 1.39 -15.95 -6.17
C GLU A 81 2.40 -14.81 -6.07
N MET A 82 2.99 -14.65 -4.89
CA MET A 82 4.04 -13.67 -4.63
C MET A 82 5.30 -14.40 -4.15
N ASN A 83 6.39 -14.29 -4.90
CA ASN A 83 7.69 -14.88 -4.59
C ASN A 83 8.79 -13.81 -4.65
N GLY A 84 9.07 -13.20 -3.51
CA GLY A 84 10.00 -12.07 -3.42
C GLY A 84 9.52 -10.89 -4.25
N ASN A 85 10.27 -10.53 -5.28
CA ASN A 85 9.95 -9.44 -6.20
C ASN A 85 9.21 -9.89 -7.47
N LYS A 86 8.74 -11.15 -7.53
CA LYS A 86 7.99 -11.70 -8.66
C LYS A 86 6.55 -11.96 -8.26
N ILE A 87 5.63 -11.51 -9.08
CA ILE A 87 4.20 -11.71 -8.92
C ILE A 87 3.68 -12.47 -10.13
N ASN A 88 3.05 -13.62 -9.88
CA ASN A 88 2.38 -14.43 -10.87
C ASN A 88 0.87 -14.31 -10.69
N PHE A 89 0.14 -14.09 -11.76
CA PHE A 89 -1.30 -14.07 -11.75
C PHE A 89 -1.87 -14.75 -12.99
N ASN A 90 -2.81 -15.68 -12.78
CA ASN A 90 -3.59 -16.26 -13.87
C ASN A 90 -4.85 -15.43 -14.07
N GLY A 91 -5.07 -14.91 -15.26
CA GLY A 91 -6.24 -14.09 -15.56
C GLY A 91 -7.53 -14.80 -15.18
N GLN A 92 -8.34 -14.15 -14.37
CA GLN A 92 -9.61 -14.65 -13.86
C GLN A 92 -10.55 -13.47 -13.69
N ASN A 93 -11.62 -13.43 -14.51
CA ASN A 93 -12.57 -12.32 -14.52
C ASN A 93 -13.87 -12.63 -13.75
N GLU A 94 -14.04 -13.86 -13.27
CA GLU A 94 -15.18 -14.27 -12.47
C GLU A 94 -14.74 -14.56 -11.03
N PHE A 95 -15.26 -13.80 -10.09
CA PHE A 95 -15.06 -13.98 -8.65
C PHE A 95 -16.24 -13.41 -7.89
N GLU A 96 -16.48 -13.93 -6.70
CA GLU A 96 -17.56 -13.45 -5.85
C GLU A 96 -17.18 -12.16 -5.13
N GLY A 97 -18.14 -11.24 -5.03
CA GLY A 97 -17.98 -10.02 -4.24
C GLY A 97 -17.94 -10.34 -2.74
N ILE A 98 -17.06 -9.70 -2.03
CA ILE A 98 -16.92 -9.88 -0.58
C ILE A 98 -17.20 -8.57 0.16
N LYS A 99 -17.56 -8.68 1.46
CA LYS A 99 -17.56 -7.52 2.34
C LYS A 99 -16.14 -7.17 2.71
N PHE A 100 -15.74 -5.96 2.42
CA PHE A 100 -14.39 -5.47 2.65
C PHE A 100 -14.41 -4.32 3.66
N LYS A 101 -13.61 -4.43 4.74
CA LYS A 101 -13.34 -3.33 5.65
C LYS A 101 -11.97 -2.76 5.29
N VAL A 102 -11.94 -1.52 4.81
CA VAL A 102 -10.69 -0.83 4.50
C VAL A 102 -10.03 -0.37 5.79
N PRO A 103 -8.77 -0.76 6.05
CA PRO A 103 -8.00 -0.25 7.20
C PRO A 103 -7.77 1.26 7.11
N GLY A 104 -7.52 1.90 8.26
CA GLY A 104 -7.03 3.27 8.30
C GLY A 104 -5.70 3.41 7.57
N ASP A 105 -5.55 4.46 6.75
CA ASP A 105 -4.31 4.68 6.01
C ASP A 105 -3.17 5.11 6.95
N PHE A 106 -2.11 4.30 7.00
CA PHE A 106 -0.93 4.59 7.79
C PHE A 106 -0.28 5.93 7.43
N SER A 107 -0.30 6.34 6.15
CA SER A 107 0.26 7.62 5.73
C SER A 107 -0.49 8.81 6.30
N SER A 108 -1.81 8.69 6.44
CA SER A 108 -2.63 9.71 7.10
C SER A 108 -2.42 9.70 8.62
N ALA A 109 -2.31 8.51 9.23
CA ALA A 109 -2.00 8.36 10.64
C ALA A 109 -0.62 8.94 11.00
N ALA A 110 0.37 8.85 10.10
CA ALA A 110 1.73 9.32 10.32
C ALA A 110 1.81 10.80 10.76
N PHE A 111 0.94 11.65 10.23
CA PHE A 111 0.90 13.07 10.64
C PHE A 111 0.46 13.22 12.10
N LEU A 112 -0.56 12.46 12.51
CA LEU A 112 -1.05 12.47 13.90
C LEU A 112 -0.04 11.83 14.84
N ILE A 113 0.63 10.77 14.40
CA ILE A 113 1.71 10.10 15.14
C ILE A 113 2.82 11.10 15.45
N VAL A 114 3.34 11.78 14.43
CA VAL A 114 4.42 12.77 14.63
C VAL A 114 3.93 13.96 15.46
N ALA A 115 2.71 14.47 15.21
CA ALA A 115 2.17 15.58 15.99
C ALA A 115 2.07 15.24 17.48
N ALA A 116 1.61 14.04 17.84
CA ALA A 116 1.53 13.60 19.23
C ALA A 116 2.92 13.49 19.88
N LEU A 117 3.92 12.99 19.14
CA LEU A 117 5.27 12.82 19.69
C LEU A 117 6.04 14.12 19.91
N ILE A 118 5.69 15.19 19.19
CA ILE A 118 6.36 16.51 19.34
C ILE A 118 5.58 17.48 20.23
N THR A 119 4.38 17.12 20.66
CA THR A 119 3.54 17.97 21.53
C THR A 119 3.70 17.50 22.98
N PRO A 120 4.18 18.33 23.89
CA PRO A 120 4.29 17.98 25.31
C PRO A 120 2.95 17.55 25.89
N ASP A 121 2.95 16.63 26.87
CA ASP A 121 1.79 16.14 27.62
C ASP A 121 0.67 15.63 26.73
N SER A 122 1.01 15.09 25.55
CA SER A 122 0.01 14.56 24.64
C SER A 122 -0.11 13.04 24.71
N SER A 123 -1.34 12.56 24.53
CA SER A 123 -1.64 11.15 24.35
C SER A 123 -2.69 10.99 23.27
N ILE A 124 -2.48 10.08 22.33
CA ILE A 124 -3.42 9.80 21.25
C ILE A 124 -3.54 8.30 21.01
N LEU A 125 -4.77 7.84 20.83
CA LEU A 125 -5.09 6.49 20.37
C LEU A 125 -5.69 6.55 18.97
N ILE A 126 -4.97 6.01 17.98
CA ILE A 126 -5.40 5.91 16.59
C ILE A 126 -5.82 4.46 16.32
N LYS A 127 -7.11 4.23 16.10
CA LYS A 127 -7.69 2.90 15.95
C LYS A 127 -7.68 2.40 14.51
N ASP A 128 -7.64 1.07 14.36
CA ASP A 128 -7.79 0.37 13.08
C ASP A 128 -6.78 0.82 12.00
N VAL A 129 -5.56 1.17 12.39
CA VAL A 129 -4.51 1.59 11.46
C VAL A 129 -3.96 0.37 10.71
N GLY A 130 -3.80 0.48 9.40
CA GLY A 130 -3.15 -0.53 8.58
C GLY A 130 -1.67 -0.69 8.96
N LEU A 131 -1.27 -1.92 9.28
CA LEU A 131 0.08 -2.27 9.69
C LEU A 131 0.84 -3.08 8.63
N ASN A 132 0.51 -2.87 7.37
CA ASN A 132 1.22 -3.53 6.27
C ASN A 132 2.72 -3.23 6.33
N SER A 133 3.54 -4.29 6.37
CA SER A 133 5.00 -4.19 6.53
C SER A 133 5.68 -3.33 5.46
N THR A 134 5.07 -3.21 4.27
CA THR A 134 5.59 -2.35 3.20
C THR A 134 5.31 -0.85 3.42
N ARG A 135 4.62 -0.49 4.51
CA ARG A 135 4.14 0.88 4.80
C ARG A 135 4.62 1.46 6.12
N ILE A 136 4.95 0.62 7.09
CA ILE A 136 5.17 1.00 8.49
C ILE A 136 6.62 1.35 8.85
N ALA A 137 7.51 1.53 7.87
CA ALA A 137 8.92 1.85 8.12
C ALA A 137 9.11 3.08 9.04
N LEU A 138 8.19 4.06 8.99
CA LEU A 138 8.22 5.20 9.91
C LEU A 138 8.14 4.77 11.38
N LEU A 139 7.38 3.73 11.73
CA LEU A 139 7.31 3.22 13.11
C LEU A 139 8.65 2.70 13.59
N GLU A 140 9.40 2.04 12.72
CA GLU A 140 10.74 1.53 13.06
C GLU A 140 11.71 2.67 13.28
N VAL A 141 11.66 3.70 12.43
CA VAL A 141 12.48 4.91 12.58
C VAL A 141 12.15 5.63 13.89
N LEU A 142 10.87 5.88 14.17
CA LEU A 142 10.45 6.58 15.39
C LEU A 142 10.81 5.79 16.65
N LYS A 143 10.68 4.46 16.63
CA LYS A 143 11.12 3.62 17.74
C LYS A 143 12.63 3.66 17.95
N SER A 144 13.41 3.73 16.88
CA SER A 144 14.87 3.90 16.98
C SER A 144 15.27 5.27 17.53
N MET A 145 14.36 6.25 17.49
CA MET A 145 14.48 7.58 18.11
C MET A 145 13.91 7.60 19.54
N ASN A 146 13.66 6.44 20.15
CA ASN A 146 13.06 6.27 21.49
C ASN A 146 11.65 6.86 21.63
N ALA A 147 10.85 6.88 20.55
CA ALA A 147 9.47 7.31 20.63
C ALA A 147 8.60 6.28 21.38
N ASN A 148 7.76 6.74 22.29
CA ASN A 148 6.81 5.90 23.02
C ASN A 148 5.61 5.58 22.13
N ILE A 149 5.69 4.43 21.43
CA ILE A 149 4.66 3.94 20.51
C ILE A 149 4.33 2.50 20.86
N GLU A 150 3.11 2.26 21.26
CA GLU A 150 2.56 0.94 21.49
C GLU A 150 1.59 0.57 20.37
N ILE A 151 1.66 -0.68 19.93
CA ILE A 151 0.72 -1.23 18.95
C ILE A 151 -0.13 -2.29 19.66
N ASN A 152 -1.38 -1.96 19.89
CA ASN A 152 -2.34 -2.79 20.58
C ASN A 152 -3.35 -3.40 19.60
N ASN A 153 -4.10 -4.41 20.06
CA ASN A 153 -5.19 -5.05 19.30
C ASN A 153 -4.80 -5.47 17.88
N LYS A 154 -3.56 -5.96 17.70
CA LYS A 154 -3.11 -6.47 16.40
C LYS A 154 -3.99 -7.63 15.95
N ARG A 155 -4.51 -7.52 14.74
CA ARG A 155 -5.39 -8.52 14.13
C ARG A 155 -5.34 -8.44 12.62
N LYS A 156 -5.88 -9.46 11.96
CA LYS A 156 -6.09 -9.43 10.51
C LYS A 156 -7.52 -9.01 10.18
N VAL A 157 -7.65 -8.21 9.13
CA VAL A 157 -8.92 -7.92 8.47
C VAL A 157 -8.77 -8.33 7.02
N GLY A 158 -9.30 -9.51 6.69
CA GLY A 158 -8.95 -10.20 5.46
C GLY A 158 -7.46 -10.58 5.45
N GLU A 159 -6.75 -10.15 4.43
CA GLU A 159 -5.30 -10.39 4.30
C GLU A 159 -4.44 -9.24 4.85
N GLU A 160 -5.05 -8.14 5.30
CA GLU A 160 -4.33 -6.98 5.83
C GLU A 160 -4.16 -7.04 7.36
N ASP A 161 -2.97 -6.73 7.83
CA ASP A 161 -2.69 -6.55 9.26
C ASP A 161 -3.13 -5.16 9.70
N ILE A 162 -3.86 -5.08 10.83
CA ILE A 162 -4.29 -3.83 11.44
C ILE A 162 -4.03 -3.82 12.94
N GLY A 163 -4.01 -2.65 13.53
CA GLY A 163 -3.89 -2.48 14.98
C GLY A 163 -4.23 -1.07 15.42
N ASP A 164 -4.18 -0.86 16.72
CA ASP A 164 -4.40 0.43 17.35
C ASP A 164 -3.05 1.00 17.79
N CYS A 165 -2.72 2.20 17.35
CA CYS A 165 -1.49 2.89 17.73
C CYS A 165 -1.78 3.81 18.92
N LEU A 166 -1.20 3.52 20.07
CA LEU A 166 -1.19 4.38 21.23
C LEU A 166 0.17 5.09 21.31
N LEU A 167 0.14 6.40 21.39
CA LEU A 167 1.30 7.25 21.47
C LEU A 167 1.15 8.21 22.65
N TYR A 168 2.24 8.44 23.32
CA TYR A 168 2.31 9.45 24.40
C TYR A 168 3.72 10.03 24.46
N THR A 169 3.79 11.32 24.85
CA THR A 169 5.07 11.91 25.21
C THR A 169 5.41 11.49 26.64
N SER A 170 6.59 10.94 26.85
CA SER A 170 7.15 10.79 28.20
C SER A 170 7.44 12.18 28.75
N ASP A 171 7.07 12.42 29.99
CA ASP A 171 7.51 13.60 30.69
C ASP A 171 9.05 13.53 30.83
N ALA A 172 9.76 14.45 30.17
CA ALA A 172 11.23 14.48 30.20
C ALA A 172 11.80 14.74 31.62
N ALA A 173 10.91 14.91 32.61
CA ALA A 173 11.28 15.12 34.00
C ALA A 173 11.48 13.83 34.81
N ASP A 174 10.89 12.68 34.36
CA ASP A 174 11.00 11.43 35.09
C ASP A 174 12.26 10.60 34.78
N ASP A 175 13.00 10.93 33.74
CA ASP A 175 14.25 10.24 33.35
C ASP A 175 15.52 10.81 34.01
N LEU A 176 15.39 11.74 34.97
CA LEU A 176 16.50 12.38 35.69
C LEU A 176 16.52 12.13 37.19
N LEU A 177 15.79 11.11 37.69
CA LEU A 177 15.87 10.72 39.12
C LEU A 177 16.49 9.34 39.28
#